data_fe7e8b1d8f57900ec37f0ea0404a647c
#
_entry.id   fe7e8b1d8f57900ec37f0ea0404a647c
#
_cell.length_a   1.000
_cell.length_b   1.000
_cell.length_c   1.000
_cell.angle_alpha   90.00
_cell.angle_beta   90.00
_cell.angle_gamma   90.00
#
_symmetry.space_group_name_H-M   'P 1'
#
loop_
_entity.id
_entity.type
_entity.pdbx_description
1 polymer ?
#
loop_
_entity_poly.entity_id
_entity_poly.type
_entity_poly.pdbx_seq_one_letter_code
_entity_poly.pdbx_strand_id
1 'polypeptide(L)' 'EIEVYTVTGRKVLQTVLTDDRLDVSSFNSGFYMVKVTINGQSKLSKLVVR' A
#
# COMPACT_ATOMS: atom_id res chain seq x y z
N GLU A 1 -9.44 2.60 3.73
CA GLU A 1 -8.52 1.52 4.08
C GLU A 1 -7.44 1.37 3.03
N ILE A 2 -6.21 1.18 3.46
CA ILE A 2 -5.07 1.00 2.57
C ILE A 2 -4.41 -0.34 2.88
N GLU A 3 -4.18 -1.11 1.83
CA GLU A 3 -3.45 -2.36 1.91
C GLU A 3 -2.27 -2.31 0.95
N VAL A 4 -1.10 -2.74 1.41
CA VAL A 4 0.10 -2.76 0.58
C VAL A 4 0.56 -4.21 0.42
N TYR A 5 0.80 -4.59 -0.83
CA TYR A 5 1.19 -5.96 -1.18
C TYR A 5 2.52 -5.94 -1.91
N THR A 6 3.30 -7.01 -1.74
CA THR A 6 4.46 -7.25 -2.60
C THR A 6 3.99 -7.63 -4.00
N VAL A 7 4.92 -7.63 -4.97
CA VAL A 7 4.59 -8.02 -6.34
C VAL A 7 4.18 -9.49 -6.45
N THR A 8 4.49 -10.29 -5.43
CA THR A 8 4.06 -11.70 -5.38
C THR A 8 2.70 -11.87 -4.74
N GLY A 9 2.07 -10.79 -4.28
CA GLY A 9 0.74 -10.84 -3.71
C GLY A 9 0.68 -10.96 -2.20
N ARG A 10 1.82 -10.89 -1.52
CA ARG A 10 1.87 -10.98 -0.07
C ARG A 10 1.54 -9.63 0.56
N LYS A 11 0.57 -9.62 1.48
CA LYS A 11 0.21 -8.39 2.18
C LYS A 11 1.27 -8.06 3.24
N VAL A 12 1.82 -6.86 3.19
CA VAL A 12 2.87 -6.42 4.11
C VAL A 12 2.39 -5.29 5.02
N LEU A 13 1.28 -4.63 4.70
CA LEU A 13 0.75 -3.56 5.53
C LEU A 13 -0.75 -3.43 5.28
N GLN A 14 -1.49 -3.17 6.36
CA GLN A 14 -2.90 -2.81 6.28
C GLN A 14 -3.14 -1.72 7.32
N THR A 15 -3.69 -0.59 6.89
CA THR A 15 -3.92 0.53 7.78
C THR A 15 -5.08 1.37 7.30
N VAL A 16 -5.57 2.23 8.19
CA VAL A 16 -6.54 3.27 7.84
C VAL A 16 -5.75 4.57 7.71
N LEU A 17 -5.89 5.21 6.55
CA LEU A 17 -5.19 6.46 6.31
C LEU A 17 -5.91 7.57 7.06
N THR A 18 -5.23 8.17 8.04
CA THR A 18 -5.76 9.27 8.82
C THR A 18 -5.26 10.63 8.34
N ASP A 19 -4.24 10.62 7.50
CA ASP A 19 -3.74 11.81 6.81
C ASP A 19 -3.24 11.38 5.43
N ASP A 20 -2.60 12.28 4.71
CA ASP A 20 -2.17 11.99 3.33
C ASP A 20 -0.82 11.28 3.26
N ARG A 21 -0.35 10.73 4.36
CA ARG A 21 0.97 10.12 4.39
C ARG A 21 0.89 8.63 4.64
N LEU A 22 1.70 7.90 3.89
CA LEU A 22 1.90 6.48 4.10
C LEU A 22 3.39 6.28 4.41
N ASP A 23 3.67 5.76 5.60
CA ASP A 23 5.05 5.55 6.02
C ASP A 23 5.54 4.22 5.47
N VAL A 24 6.53 4.29 4.58
CA VAL A 24 7.13 3.11 3.96
C VAL A 24 8.57 2.89 4.41
N SER A 25 8.99 3.57 5.47
CA SER A 25 10.38 3.52 5.91
C SER A 25 10.82 2.14 6.37
N SER A 26 9.89 1.29 6.78
CA SER A 26 10.18 -0.08 7.20
C SER A 26 10.19 -1.08 6.04
N PHE A 27 9.89 -0.64 4.83
CA PHE A 27 9.83 -1.52 3.67
C PHE A 27 11.20 -1.65 3.03
N ASN A 28 11.52 -2.85 2.56
CA ASN A 28 12.71 -3.05 1.74
C ASN A 28 12.50 -2.40 0.38
N SER A 29 13.61 -2.05 -0.27
CA SER A 29 13.55 -1.51 -1.63
C SER A 29 12.87 -2.50 -2.56
N GLY A 30 12.06 -1.99 -3.47
CA GLY A 30 11.39 -2.83 -4.44
C GLY A 30 10.07 -2.26 -4.89
N PHE A 31 9.32 -3.10 -5.60
CA PHE A 31 8.02 -2.74 -6.15
C PHE A 31 6.93 -3.33 -5.27
N TYR A 32 5.90 -2.52 -5.03
CA TYR A 32 4.75 -2.90 -4.21
C TYR A 32 3.48 -2.48 -4.92
N MET A 33 2.37 -3.11 -4.53
CA MET A 33 1.04 -2.70 -4.98
C MET A 33 0.30 -2.12 -3.79
N VAL A 34 -0.34 -0.98 -3.99
CA VAL A 34 -1.13 -0.33 -2.96
C VAL A 34 -2.59 -0.40 -3.39
N LYS A 35 -3.42 -0.99 -2.54
CA LYS A 35 -4.87 -1.04 -2.75
C LYS A 35 -5.52 -0.06 -1.80
N VAL A 36 -6.24 0.91 -2.35
CA VAL A 36 -6.98 1.90 -1.58
C VAL A 36 -8.47 1.63 -1.76
N THR A 37 -9.17 1.46 -0.64
CA THR A 37 -10.61 1.24 -0.64
C THR A 37 -11.30 2.41 0.03
N ILE A 38 -12.20 3.07 -0.71
CA ILE A 38 -12.99 4.20 -0.23
C ILE A 38 -14.44 3.98 -0.66
N ASN A 39 -15.36 4.01 0.30
CA ASN A 39 -16.79 3.88 0.05
C ASN A 39 -17.14 2.62 -0.77
N GLY A 40 -16.44 1.53 -0.49
CA GLY A 40 -16.67 0.27 -1.17
C GLY A 40 -16.00 0.16 -2.53
N GLN A 41 -15.27 1.18 -2.97
CA GLN A 41 -14.55 1.17 -4.24
C GLN A 41 -13.07 1.03 -3.99
N SER A 42 -12.39 0.22 -4.79
CA SER A 42 -10.97 -0.04 -4.65
C SER A 42 -10.21 0.44 -5.87
N LYS A 43 -9.01 0.97 -5.62
CA LYS A 43 -8.06 1.31 -6.66
C LYS A 43 -6.72 0.68 -6.35
N LEU A 44 -6.05 0.19 -7.37
CA LEU A 44 -4.69 -0.34 -7.25
C LEU A 44 -3.72 0.65 -7.86
N SER A 45 -2.61 0.86 -7.15
CA SER A 45 -1.54 1.74 -7.61
C SER A 45 -0.21 1.05 -7.38
N LYS A 46 0.76 1.39 -8.22
CA LYS A 46 2.11 0.88 -8.08
C LYS A 46 2.89 1.79 -7.15
N LEU A 47 3.63 1.19 -6.23
CA LEU A 47 4.51 1.90 -5.32
C LEU A 47 5.94 1.41 -5.52
N VAL A 48 6.87 2.34 -5.65
CA VAL A 48 8.30 2.02 -5.75
C VAL A 48 8.97 2.55 -4.49
N VAL A 49 9.62 1.64 -3.75
CA VAL A 49 10.40 1.99 -2.56
C VAL A 49 11.88 1.86 -2.91
N ARG A 50 12.60 2.94 -2.74
CA ARG A 50 14.03 3.01 -3.07
C ARG A 50 14.90 2.94 -1.85
#